data_e48c6f0e308e4e476e45c3c04ed5802d
#
_entry.id   e48c6f0e308e4e476e45c3c04ed5802d
#
_cell.length_a   1.000
_cell.length_b   1.000
_cell.length_c   1.000
_cell.angle_alpha   90.00
_cell.angle_beta   90.00
_cell.angle_gamma   90.00
#
_symmetry.space_group_name_H-M   'P 1'
#
loop_
_entity.id
_entity.type
_entity.pdbx_description
1 polymer ?
#
loop_
_entity_poly.entity_id
_entity_poly.type
_entity_poly.pdbx_seq_one_letter_code
_entity_poly.pdbx_strand_id
1 'polypeptide(L)'
;MHVASASPYAPHLVPATLDARFLPDLPWCLIGDRGYDSDGLDDLPMTQYGIEMIAANRRGRAKTQDGRPLRRAKRRWTIERLFAWLHNCRRVVTRWERHVGNYLGMVQLACARILLRAFMR
;
A
#
# COMPACT_ATOMS: atom_id res chain seq x y z
N MET A 1 -4.55 -7.57 4.87
CA MET A 1 -3.67 -7.75 3.69
C MET A 1 -4.49 -8.41 2.60
N HIS A 2 -4.51 -7.86 1.40
CA HIS A 2 -5.30 -8.31 0.26
C HIS A 2 -4.40 -8.76 -0.89
N VAL A 3 -4.78 -9.83 -1.58
CA VAL A 3 -4.10 -10.33 -2.78
C VAL A 3 -5.11 -10.40 -3.91
N ALA A 4 -4.80 -9.77 -5.02
CA ALA A 4 -5.60 -9.78 -6.24
C ALA A 4 -4.76 -10.29 -7.43
N SER A 5 -5.42 -10.54 -8.57
CA SER A 5 -4.72 -10.75 -9.84
C SER A 5 -4.00 -9.46 -10.26
N ALA A 6 -3.07 -9.56 -11.21
CA ALA A 6 -2.36 -8.38 -11.73
C ALA A 6 -3.21 -7.51 -12.67
N SER A 7 -4.41 -7.98 -13.06
CA SER A 7 -5.28 -7.31 -14.03
C SER A 7 -5.97 -6.04 -13.51
N PRO A 8 -6.49 -5.98 -12.25
CA PRO A 8 -7.13 -4.77 -11.76
C PRO A 8 -6.14 -3.62 -11.60
N TYR A 9 -6.59 -2.42 -11.97
CA TYR A 9 -5.82 -1.20 -11.70
C TYR A 9 -5.70 -0.98 -10.19
N ALA A 10 -4.45 -0.87 -9.69
CA ALA A 10 -4.14 -0.85 -8.25
C ALA A 10 -4.98 0.15 -7.42
N PRO A 11 -5.27 1.37 -7.88
CA PRO A 11 -6.14 2.31 -7.18
C PRO A 11 -7.54 1.78 -6.86
N HIS A 12 -8.11 0.92 -7.70
CA HIS A 12 -9.43 0.31 -7.47
C HIS A 12 -9.42 -0.71 -6.32
N LEU A 13 -8.25 -1.16 -5.90
CA LEU A 13 -8.09 -2.14 -4.80
C LEU A 13 -7.96 -1.48 -3.42
N VAL A 14 -7.97 -0.16 -3.34
CA VAL A 14 -7.82 0.57 -2.05
C VAL A 14 -8.89 0.16 -1.04
N PRO A 15 -10.20 0.15 -1.36
CA PRO A 15 -11.22 -0.26 -0.40
C PRO A 15 -11.01 -1.69 0.11
N ALA A 16 -10.83 -2.65 -0.81
CA ALA A 16 -10.60 -4.05 -0.46
C ALA A 16 -9.33 -4.26 0.38
N THR A 17 -8.31 -3.43 0.16
CA THR A 17 -7.08 -3.46 0.96
C THR A 17 -7.30 -2.93 2.37
N LEU A 18 -8.09 -1.87 2.51
CA LEU A 18 -8.46 -1.30 3.81
C LEU A 18 -9.35 -2.27 4.61
N ASP A 19 -10.31 -2.91 3.96
CA ASP A 19 -11.19 -3.90 4.60
C ASP A 19 -10.42 -5.15 5.08
N ALA A 20 -9.39 -5.56 4.34
CA ALA A 20 -8.52 -6.68 4.69
C ALA A 20 -7.36 -6.31 5.62
N ARG A 21 -7.46 -5.22 6.39
CA ARG A 21 -6.43 -4.81 7.34
C ARG A 21 -6.34 -5.76 8.54
N PHE A 22 -5.18 -5.82 9.19
CA PHE A 22 -4.98 -6.60 10.42
C PHE A 22 -5.27 -5.80 11.68
N LEU A 23 -4.95 -4.50 11.65
CA LEU A 23 -5.10 -3.62 12.78
C LEU A 23 -6.54 -3.10 12.82
N PRO A 24 -7.15 -2.99 13.99
CA PRO A 24 -8.48 -2.40 14.14
C PRO A 24 -8.48 -0.92 13.76
N ASP A 25 -7.39 -0.22 14.07
CA ASP A 25 -7.26 1.20 13.80
C ASP A 25 -7.02 1.50 12.33
N LEU A 26 -7.67 2.52 11.82
CA LEU A 26 -7.46 3.04 10.49
C LEU A 26 -6.34 4.10 10.52
N PRO A 27 -5.49 4.15 9.49
CA PRO A 27 -4.54 5.23 9.35
C PRO A 27 -5.30 6.53 9.04
N TRP A 28 -4.85 7.65 9.57
CA TRP A 28 -5.45 8.95 9.28
C TRP A 28 -5.12 9.48 7.88
N CYS A 29 -4.05 8.95 7.23
CA CYS A 29 -3.73 9.26 5.84
C CYS A 29 -3.11 8.06 5.11
N LEU A 30 -3.34 8.01 3.80
CA LEU A 30 -2.68 7.11 2.86
C LEU A 30 -1.77 7.90 1.93
N ILE A 31 -0.58 7.38 1.66
CA ILE A 31 0.39 8.01 0.76
C ILE A 31 0.53 7.13 -0.48
N GLY A 32 0.10 7.66 -1.62
CA GLY A 32 0.20 7.02 -2.93
C GLY A 32 1.23 7.65 -3.85
N ASP A 33 1.46 6.99 -4.98
CA ASP A 33 2.18 7.59 -6.09
C ASP A 33 1.23 8.42 -6.98
N ARG A 34 1.76 8.96 -8.09
CA ARG A 34 0.95 9.75 -9.04
C ARG A 34 -0.19 8.96 -9.67
N GLY A 35 -0.14 7.64 -9.66
CA GLY A 35 -1.21 6.78 -10.13
C GLY A 35 -2.48 6.90 -9.29
N TYR A 36 -2.33 7.27 -8.02
CA TYR A 36 -3.43 7.44 -7.07
C TYR A 36 -4.01 8.86 -7.04
N ASP A 37 -3.49 9.80 -7.83
CA ASP A 37 -4.01 11.15 -7.93
C ASP A 37 -5.30 11.18 -8.79
N SER A 38 -6.46 11.09 -8.14
CA SER A 38 -7.77 11.21 -8.76
C SER A 38 -8.81 11.67 -7.75
N ASP A 39 -9.81 12.45 -8.21
CA ASP A 39 -10.88 12.99 -7.36
C ASP A 39 -11.64 11.84 -6.66
N GLY A 40 -11.97 10.77 -7.38
CA GLY A 40 -12.66 9.63 -6.80
C GLY A 40 -11.86 8.89 -5.71
N LEU A 41 -10.51 8.93 -5.75
CA LEU A 41 -9.66 8.38 -4.71
C LEU A 41 -9.39 9.36 -3.58
N ASP A 42 -9.57 10.64 -3.80
CA ASP A 42 -9.53 11.64 -2.73
C ASP A 42 -10.83 11.57 -1.91
N ASP A 43 -11.98 11.44 -2.58
CA ASP A 43 -13.29 11.44 -1.96
C ASP A 43 -13.67 10.12 -1.27
N LEU A 44 -13.40 8.97 -1.90
CA LEU A 44 -13.87 7.68 -1.42
C LEU A 44 -13.25 7.27 -0.07
N PRO A 45 -11.93 7.29 0.13
CA PRO A 45 -11.34 6.99 1.43
C PRO A 45 -11.74 7.98 2.51
N MET A 46 -11.90 9.27 2.17
CA MET A 46 -12.34 10.29 3.12
C MET A 46 -13.79 10.04 3.55
N THR A 47 -14.69 9.77 2.61
CA THR A 47 -16.13 9.60 2.90
C THR A 47 -16.41 8.29 3.64
N GLN A 48 -15.77 7.17 3.24
CA GLN A 48 -16.05 5.86 3.81
C GLN A 48 -15.25 5.54 5.07
N TYR A 49 -14.01 6.04 5.16
CA TYR A 49 -13.07 5.64 6.20
C TYR A 49 -12.50 6.82 7.00
N GLY A 50 -12.78 8.07 6.62
CA GLY A 50 -12.18 9.25 7.23
C GLY A 50 -10.67 9.37 6.99
N ILE A 51 -10.18 8.83 5.88
CA ILE A 51 -8.76 8.75 5.55
C ILE A 51 -8.41 9.78 4.47
N GLU A 52 -7.43 10.64 4.74
CA GLU A 52 -6.89 11.59 3.76
C GLU A 52 -5.98 10.86 2.76
N MET A 53 -6.27 10.97 1.45
CA MET A 53 -5.39 10.46 0.40
C MET A 53 -4.37 11.52 0.01
N ILE A 54 -3.09 11.17 0.06
CA ILE A 54 -1.97 12.05 -0.32
C ILE A 54 -1.23 11.44 -1.50
N ALA A 55 -1.40 12.03 -2.68
CA ALA A 55 -0.70 11.62 -3.90
C ALA A 55 -0.10 12.83 -4.62
N ALA A 56 1.07 12.63 -5.25
CA ALA A 56 1.66 13.70 -6.05
C ALA A 56 0.84 13.93 -7.31
N ASN A 57 0.52 15.19 -7.62
CA ASN A 57 -0.30 15.54 -8.79
C ASN A 57 0.29 14.98 -10.09
N ARG A 58 -0.59 14.49 -10.95
CA ARG A 58 -0.26 14.08 -12.32
C ARG A 58 0.14 15.30 -13.16
N ARG A 59 0.97 15.06 -14.16
CA ARG A 59 1.29 16.10 -15.13
C ARG A 59 0.02 16.56 -15.86
N GLY A 60 -0.20 17.88 -15.94
CA GLY A 60 -1.35 18.47 -16.63
C GLY A 60 -2.63 18.59 -15.80
N ARG A 61 -2.65 18.09 -14.57
CA ARG A 61 -3.76 18.29 -13.62
C ARG A 61 -3.54 19.55 -12.78
N ALA A 62 -4.62 20.26 -12.45
CA ALA A 62 -4.57 21.35 -11.49
C ALA A 62 -4.06 20.86 -10.14
N LYS A 63 -3.24 21.65 -9.47
CA LYS A 63 -2.72 21.30 -8.15
C LYS A 63 -3.85 21.38 -7.14
N THR A 64 -4.33 20.24 -6.67
CA THR A 64 -5.40 20.10 -5.69
C THR A 64 -4.88 19.98 -4.26
N GLN A 65 -3.59 19.64 -4.10
CA GLN A 65 -3.01 19.40 -2.79
C GLN A 65 -1.97 20.47 -2.41
N ASP A 66 -2.00 20.88 -1.14
CA ASP A 66 -0.98 21.76 -0.54
C ASP A 66 0.39 21.04 -0.50
N GLY A 67 1.46 21.79 -0.63
CA GLY A 67 2.82 21.29 -0.53
C GLY A 67 3.18 20.67 0.84
N ARG A 68 2.40 20.92 1.89
CA ARG A 68 2.59 20.33 3.23
C ARG A 68 2.31 18.81 3.25
N PRO A 69 1.14 18.33 2.80
CA PRO A 69 0.90 16.89 2.64
C PRO A 69 1.92 16.24 1.72
N LEU A 70 2.29 16.87 0.61
CA LEU A 70 3.26 16.33 -0.35
C LEU A 70 4.66 16.08 0.22
N ARG A 71 5.06 16.75 1.32
CA ARG A 71 6.31 16.42 2.02
C ARG A 71 6.29 15.00 2.58
N ARG A 72 5.13 14.48 2.95
CA ARG A 72 4.94 13.11 3.45
C ARG A 72 5.14 12.08 2.34
N ALA A 73 4.78 12.42 1.11
CA ALA A 73 5.02 11.56 -0.05
C ALA A 73 6.51 11.25 -0.25
N LYS A 74 7.42 12.11 0.24
CA LYS A 74 8.87 11.84 0.24
C LYS A 74 9.26 10.64 1.10
N ARG A 75 8.43 10.23 2.06
CA ARG A 75 8.66 9.02 2.89
C ARG A 75 8.30 7.71 2.20
N ARG A 76 7.82 7.77 0.96
CA ARG A 76 7.44 6.56 0.18
C ARG A 76 8.59 5.56 -0.01
N TRP A 77 9.85 6.02 0.05
CA TRP A 77 11.02 5.15 0.05
C TRP A 77 10.97 4.04 1.12
N THR A 78 10.22 4.24 2.20
CA THR A 78 10.02 3.23 3.25
C THR A 78 9.33 1.99 2.69
N ILE A 79 8.35 2.17 1.81
CA ILE A 79 7.63 1.07 1.15
C ILE A 79 8.54 0.37 0.14
N GLU A 80 9.32 1.13 -0.64
CA GLU A 80 10.29 0.57 -1.58
C GLU A 80 11.33 -0.29 -0.86
N ARG A 81 11.78 0.14 0.32
CA ARG A 81 12.67 -0.64 1.18
C ARG A 81 12.00 -1.91 1.70
N LEU A 82 10.72 -1.86 2.08
CA LEU A 82 9.97 -3.05 2.47
C LEU A 82 9.89 -4.06 1.33
N PHE A 83 9.58 -3.61 0.12
CA PHE A 83 9.56 -4.47 -1.06
C PHE A 83 10.94 -5.08 -1.35
N ALA A 84 12.02 -4.28 -1.24
CA ALA A 84 13.38 -4.80 -1.39
C ALA A 84 13.68 -5.91 -0.37
N TRP A 85 13.22 -5.79 0.86
CA TRP A 85 13.37 -6.85 1.86
C TRP A 85 12.51 -8.09 1.57
N LEU A 86 11.28 -7.90 1.09
CA LEU A 86 10.41 -8.99 0.67
C LEU A 86 10.99 -9.76 -0.52
N HIS A 87 11.67 -9.07 -1.43
CA HIS A 87 12.36 -9.68 -2.58
C HIS A 87 13.49 -10.64 -2.17
N ASN A 88 14.00 -10.57 -0.95
CA ASN A 88 14.93 -11.60 -0.44
C ASN A 88 14.23 -12.94 -0.10
N CYS A 89 12.90 -12.96 -0.13
CA CYS A 89 12.10 -14.16 0.09
C CYS A 89 11.68 -14.76 -1.27
N ARG A 90 12.39 -15.77 -1.76
CA ARG A 90 12.19 -16.37 -3.10
C ARG A 90 10.73 -16.73 -3.40
N ARG A 91 10.00 -17.27 -2.43
CA ARG A 91 8.57 -17.64 -2.58
C ARG A 91 7.61 -16.46 -2.66
N VAL A 92 8.05 -15.27 -2.27
CA VAL A 92 7.29 -14.02 -2.44
C VAL A 92 7.54 -13.43 -3.82
N VAL A 93 8.79 -13.47 -4.29
CA VAL A 93 9.18 -12.95 -5.63
C VAL A 93 8.60 -13.81 -6.74
N THR A 94 8.77 -15.12 -6.62
CA THR A 94 8.24 -16.07 -7.61
C THR A 94 7.09 -16.82 -6.96
N ARG A 95 5.88 -16.57 -7.44
CA ARG A 95 4.70 -17.26 -6.94
C ARG A 95 4.68 -18.69 -7.43
N TRP A 96 4.99 -19.64 -6.55
CA TRP A 96 4.88 -21.07 -6.78
C TRP A 96 3.54 -21.63 -6.29
N GLU A 97 2.89 -20.94 -5.38
CA GLU A 97 1.65 -21.37 -4.75
C GLU A 97 0.47 -21.22 -5.71
N ARG A 98 -0.19 -22.34 -5.99
CA ARG A 98 -1.41 -22.38 -6.80
C ARG A 98 -2.57 -21.65 -6.10
N HIS A 99 -2.69 -21.85 -4.79
CA HIS A 99 -3.74 -21.24 -3.98
C HIS A 99 -3.33 -19.86 -3.46
N VAL A 100 -4.22 -18.88 -3.63
CA VAL A 100 -4.00 -17.49 -3.18
C VAL A 100 -3.74 -17.40 -1.69
N GLY A 101 -4.46 -18.20 -0.88
CA GLY A 101 -4.27 -18.25 0.57
C GLY A 101 -2.86 -18.69 0.98
N ASN A 102 -2.28 -19.68 0.30
CA ASN A 102 -0.91 -20.11 0.57
C ASN A 102 0.11 -19.03 0.22
N TYR A 103 -0.08 -18.34 -0.90
CA TYR A 103 0.77 -17.22 -1.27
C TYR A 103 0.67 -16.08 -0.24
N LEU A 104 -0.54 -15.73 0.19
CA LEU A 104 -0.77 -14.75 1.25
C LEU A 104 -0.04 -15.15 2.54
N GLY A 105 -0.12 -16.43 2.94
CA GLY A 105 0.62 -16.95 4.10
C GLY A 105 2.14 -16.79 3.95
N MET A 106 2.70 -17.00 2.76
CA MET A 106 4.13 -16.77 2.50
C MET A 106 4.52 -15.30 2.63
N VAL A 107 3.67 -14.37 2.15
CA VAL A 107 3.90 -12.93 2.33
C VAL A 107 3.85 -12.55 3.81
N GLN A 108 2.89 -13.08 4.56
CA GLN A 108 2.76 -12.83 6.00
C GLN A 108 3.98 -13.34 6.78
N LEU A 109 4.45 -14.54 6.49
CA LEU A 109 5.68 -15.10 7.09
C LEU A 109 6.92 -14.26 6.76
N ALA A 110 7.04 -13.77 5.54
CA ALA A 110 8.13 -12.88 5.16
C ALA A 110 8.08 -11.54 5.94
N CYS A 111 6.89 -10.94 6.09
CA CYS A 111 6.70 -9.76 6.91
C CYS A 111 7.05 -10.01 8.39
N ALA A 112 6.57 -11.11 8.96
CA ALA A 112 6.90 -11.50 10.33
C ALA A 112 8.41 -11.67 10.55
N ARG A 113 9.10 -12.32 9.61
CA ARG A 113 10.57 -12.46 9.63
C ARG A 113 11.27 -11.10 9.62
N ILE A 114 10.81 -10.15 8.79
CA ILE A 114 11.39 -8.79 8.71
C ILE A 114 11.22 -8.08 10.05
N LEU A 115 10.02 -8.14 10.65
CA LEU A 115 9.73 -7.52 11.94
C LEU A 115 10.55 -8.14 13.06
N LEU A 116 10.64 -9.45 13.14
CA LEU A 116 11.46 -10.15 14.14
C LEU A 116 12.93 -9.74 14.06
N ARG A 117 13.50 -9.67 12.85
CA ARG A 117 14.89 -9.18 12.68
C ARG A 117 15.09 -7.74 13.13
N ALA A 118 14.09 -6.89 12.99
CA ALA A 118 14.15 -5.50 13.46
C ALA A 118 14.04 -5.43 14.98
N PHE A 119 13.24 -6.31 15.59
CA PHE A 119 13.03 -6.35 17.04
C PHE A 119 14.20 -6.98 17.81
N MET A 120 14.91 -7.94 17.20
CA MET A 120 16.04 -8.65 17.83
C MET A 120 17.40 -7.93 17.68
N ARG A 121 17.43 -6.75 17.06
CA ARG A 121 18.62 -5.88 16.95
C ARG A 121 18.64 -4.86 18.04
#